data_85f8b750912c020c30fa303c11b13c8b
#
_entry.id   85f8b750912c020c30fa303c11b13c8b
#
_cell.length_a   1.000
_cell.length_b   1.000
_cell.length_c   1.000
_cell.angle_alpha   90.00
_cell.angle_beta   90.00
_cell.angle_gamma   90.00
#
_symmetry.space_group_name_H-M   'P 1'
#
loop_
_entity.id
_entity.type
_entity.pdbx_description
1 polymer ?
#
loop_
_entity_poly.entity_id
_entity_poly.type
_entity_poly.pdbx_seq_one_letter_code
_entity_poly.pdbx_strand_id
1 'polypeptide(L)'
;RTEVPLAHEIGATEERRIRDLPALLDRLEEEGIYPIARLVVVKDPILATFRPELAIQDTAGGTWIDSKEIVWMNPFQKGLWEYNVAVAREVAEMGFPEIQWDYIRFPDAPESDYARAVFPGSEGMSRSEAIRGFLAYAQESLADLPVRSTADVFGVTTSFRRDIGLGQLWESFIDVVDVALPMVYPSHYWEGSFGYSEPNAYPYEVVRAALRDALLRS
;
A
#
# COMPACT_ATOMS: atom_id res chain seq x y z
N ARG A 1 -5.98 -6.46 -22.00
CA ARG A 1 -6.69 -7.20 -20.93
C ARG A 1 -5.64 -7.83 -20.04
N THR A 2 -5.90 -7.92 -18.75
CA THR A 2 -5.05 -8.69 -17.85
C THR A 2 -5.12 -10.19 -18.18
N GLU A 3 -4.00 -10.89 -18.02
CA GLU A 3 -3.90 -12.35 -18.10
C GLU A 3 -3.94 -13.00 -16.70
N VAL A 4 -4.03 -12.20 -15.62
CA VAL A 4 -4.11 -12.69 -14.24
C VAL A 4 -5.44 -13.44 -14.04
N PRO A 5 -5.43 -14.76 -13.79
CA PRO A 5 -6.66 -15.57 -13.75
C PRO A 5 -7.67 -15.08 -12.72
N LEU A 6 -7.21 -14.77 -11.52
CA LEU A 6 -8.09 -14.30 -10.44
C LEU A 6 -8.75 -12.96 -10.79
N ALA A 7 -8.05 -12.05 -11.49
CA ALA A 7 -8.63 -10.77 -11.92
C ALA A 7 -9.80 -10.96 -12.91
N HIS A 8 -9.74 -12.00 -13.75
CA HIS A 8 -10.86 -12.38 -14.60
C HIS A 8 -12.00 -13.01 -13.81
N GLU A 9 -11.67 -13.95 -12.92
CA GLU A 9 -12.65 -14.66 -12.09
C GLU A 9 -13.52 -13.70 -11.27
N ILE A 10 -12.89 -12.67 -10.69
CA ILE A 10 -13.58 -11.67 -9.84
C ILE A 10 -14.20 -10.50 -10.63
N GLY A 11 -14.12 -10.47 -11.96
CA GLY A 11 -14.69 -9.41 -12.79
C GLY A 11 -13.93 -8.06 -12.72
N ALA A 12 -12.70 -8.03 -12.20
CA ALA A 12 -11.89 -6.81 -12.08
C ALA A 12 -11.57 -6.15 -13.43
N THR A 13 -11.82 -6.84 -14.54
CA THR A 13 -11.57 -6.37 -15.90
C THR A 13 -12.78 -5.74 -16.59
N GLU A 14 -13.94 -5.67 -15.93
CA GLU A 14 -15.18 -5.19 -16.53
C GLU A 14 -15.13 -3.68 -16.83
N GLU A 15 -14.52 -2.90 -15.94
CA GLU A 15 -14.33 -1.46 -16.14
C GLU A 15 -12.99 -1.15 -16.82
N ARG A 16 -13.00 -0.98 -18.13
CA ARG A 16 -11.81 -0.62 -18.88
C ARG A 16 -11.69 0.90 -19.00
N ARG A 17 -10.77 1.53 -18.28
CA ARG A 17 -10.51 2.97 -18.30
C ARG A 17 -9.47 3.35 -19.36
N ILE A 18 -8.45 2.53 -19.56
CA ILE A 18 -7.43 2.73 -20.61
C ILE A 18 -7.76 1.80 -21.77
N ARG A 19 -8.03 2.36 -22.95
CA ARG A 19 -8.44 1.58 -24.14
C ARG A 19 -7.32 0.78 -24.75
N ASP A 20 -6.13 1.40 -24.84
CA ASP A 20 -4.93 0.83 -25.44
C ASP A 20 -3.74 1.22 -24.57
N LEU A 21 -3.35 0.32 -23.67
CA LEU A 21 -2.25 0.56 -22.73
C LEU A 21 -0.88 0.55 -23.44
N PRO A 22 -0.59 -0.40 -24.36
CA PRO A 22 0.66 -0.35 -25.11
C PRO A 22 0.85 0.97 -25.84
N ALA A 23 -0.13 1.40 -26.64
CA ALA A 23 -0.03 2.67 -27.36
C ALA A 23 0.10 3.90 -26.44
N LEU A 24 -0.46 3.83 -25.22
CA LEU A 24 -0.24 4.88 -24.22
C LEU A 24 1.20 4.87 -23.71
N LEU A 25 1.78 3.71 -23.42
CA LEU A 25 3.15 3.58 -22.95
C LEU A 25 4.15 4.04 -24.00
N ASP A 26 3.96 3.64 -25.27
CA ASP A 26 4.78 4.08 -26.40
C ASP A 26 4.81 5.63 -26.50
N ARG A 27 3.63 6.24 -26.39
CA ARG A 27 3.51 7.70 -26.42
C ARG A 27 4.16 8.38 -25.23
N LEU A 28 4.04 7.82 -24.02
CA LEU A 28 4.70 8.37 -22.84
C LEU A 28 6.23 8.31 -22.98
N GLU A 29 6.76 7.23 -23.56
CA GLU A 29 8.18 7.09 -23.86
C GLU A 29 8.64 8.12 -24.90
N GLU A 30 7.89 8.30 -26.00
CA GLU A 30 8.17 9.33 -27.03
C GLU A 30 8.23 10.74 -26.45
N GLU A 31 7.37 11.06 -25.49
CA GLU A 31 7.31 12.36 -24.81
C GLU A 31 8.29 12.48 -23.63
N GLY A 32 9.07 11.43 -23.33
CA GLY A 32 10.00 11.39 -22.20
C GLY A 32 9.32 11.39 -20.82
N ILE A 33 8.09 10.91 -20.73
CA ILE A 33 7.31 10.83 -19.49
C ILE A 33 7.51 9.47 -18.85
N TYR A 34 7.96 9.45 -17.60
CA TYR A 34 8.17 8.24 -16.81
C TYR A 34 6.85 7.72 -16.23
N PRO A 35 6.33 6.56 -16.68
CA PRO A 35 5.08 6.02 -16.19
C PRO A 35 5.28 5.21 -14.92
N ILE A 36 4.39 5.36 -13.94
CA ILE A 36 4.37 4.61 -12.70
C ILE A 36 3.04 3.86 -12.59
N ALA A 37 3.10 2.55 -12.34
CA ALA A 37 1.91 1.74 -12.06
C ALA A 37 1.63 1.75 -10.56
N ARG A 38 0.63 2.54 -10.13
CA ARG A 38 0.19 2.58 -8.74
C ARG A 38 -0.84 1.49 -8.48
N LEU A 39 -0.53 0.58 -7.57
CA LEU A 39 -1.38 -0.53 -7.14
C LEU A 39 -1.88 -0.34 -5.71
N VAL A 40 -3.19 -0.36 -5.54
CA VAL A 40 -3.87 -0.28 -4.24
C VAL A 40 -4.05 -1.69 -3.68
N VAL A 41 -3.34 -2.03 -2.59
CA VAL A 41 -3.21 -3.42 -2.12
C VAL A 41 -4.37 -3.84 -1.22
N VAL A 42 -4.60 -3.15 -0.10
CA VAL A 42 -5.56 -3.64 0.92
C VAL A 42 -6.96 -3.05 0.80
N LYS A 43 -7.17 -2.06 -0.06
CA LYS A 43 -8.50 -1.52 -0.36
C LYS A 43 -9.02 -2.05 -1.69
N ASP A 44 -9.42 -3.31 -1.72
CA ASP A 44 -9.99 -3.94 -2.91
C ASP A 44 -11.39 -4.52 -2.60
N PRO A 45 -12.45 -3.72 -2.82
CA PRO A 45 -13.83 -4.17 -2.57
C PRO A 45 -14.28 -5.27 -3.54
N ILE A 46 -13.69 -5.35 -4.74
CA ILE A 46 -14.01 -6.39 -5.72
C ILE A 46 -13.45 -7.71 -5.20
N LEU A 47 -12.16 -7.76 -4.88
CA LEU A 47 -11.53 -8.96 -4.33
C LEU A 47 -12.21 -9.38 -3.02
N ALA A 48 -12.54 -8.45 -2.12
CA ALA A 48 -13.22 -8.75 -0.86
C ALA A 48 -14.62 -9.38 -1.05
N THR A 49 -15.32 -9.02 -2.12
CA THR A 49 -16.63 -9.59 -2.44
C THR A 49 -16.52 -11.04 -2.92
N PHE A 50 -15.54 -11.34 -3.75
CA PHE A 50 -15.36 -12.67 -4.35
C PHE A 50 -14.50 -13.61 -3.50
N ARG A 51 -13.58 -13.07 -2.70
CA ARG A 51 -12.66 -13.80 -1.84
C ARG A 51 -12.72 -13.26 -0.40
N PRO A 52 -13.92 -13.32 0.23
CA PRO A 52 -14.13 -12.77 1.57
C PRO A 52 -13.20 -13.38 2.63
N GLU A 53 -12.69 -14.60 2.43
CA GLU A 53 -11.73 -15.24 3.32
C GLU A 53 -10.35 -14.55 3.34
N LEU A 54 -10.03 -13.75 2.32
CA LEU A 54 -8.82 -12.92 2.28
C LEU A 54 -9.01 -11.54 2.90
N ALA A 55 -10.24 -11.17 3.28
CA ALA A 55 -10.54 -9.91 3.93
C ALA A 55 -10.40 -10.00 5.46
N ILE A 56 -10.36 -8.86 6.13
CA ILE A 56 -10.52 -8.77 7.59
C ILE A 56 -11.92 -9.28 7.94
N GLN A 57 -12.02 -10.14 8.96
CA GLN A 57 -13.27 -10.75 9.38
C GLN A 57 -13.91 -9.98 10.55
N ASP A 58 -15.22 -10.06 10.69
CA ASP A 58 -15.94 -9.50 11.84
C ASP A 58 -16.25 -10.59 12.88
N THR A 59 -16.15 -10.27 14.16
CA THR A 59 -16.53 -11.19 15.27
C THR A 59 -17.98 -11.63 15.19
N ALA A 60 -18.85 -10.85 14.59
CA ALA A 60 -20.25 -11.22 14.33
C ALA A 60 -20.43 -12.14 13.11
N GLY A 61 -19.35 -12.41 12.40
CA GLY A 61 -19.36 -13.19 11.15
C GLY A 61 -19.35 -12.31 9.90
N GLY A 62 -18.76 -12.85 8.81
CA GLY A 62 -18.58 -12.14 7.56
C GLY A 62 -17.41 -11.17 7.54
N THR A 63 -17.35 -10.35 6.50
CA THR A 63 -16.27 -9.38 6.28
C THR A 63 -16.43 -8.16 7.17
N TRP A 64 -15.36 -7.75 7.83
CA TRP A 64 -15.32 -6.54 8.64
C TRP A 64 -15.40 -5.28 7.77
N ILE A 65 -16.22 -4.32 8.19
CA ILE A 65 -16.42 -3.04 7.56
C ILE A 65 -16.16 -1.95 8.61
N ASP A 66 -15.31 -0.97 8.27
CA ASP A 66 -15.01 0.14 9.18
C ASP A 66 -16.17 1.15 9.26
N SER A 67 -16.07 2.12 10.17
CA SER A 67 -17.08 3.18 10.37
C SER A 67 -17.24 4.12 9.17
N LYS A 68 -16.35 4.04 8.17
CA LYS A 68 -16.40 4.77 6.91
C LYS A 68 -16.99 3.92 5.77
N GLU A 69 -17.60 2.78 6.09
CA GLU A 69 -18.16 1.81 5.15
C GLU A 69 -17.13 1.23 4.17
N ILE A 70 -15.85 1.14 4.59
CA ILE A 70 -14.78 0.59 3.77
C ILE A 70 -14.51 -0.86 4.17
N VAL A 71 -14.46 -1.73 3.17
CA VAL A 71 -13.99 -3.10 3.29
C VAL A 71 -12.48 -3.15 3.10
N TRP A 72 -11.82 -3.94 3.92
CA TRP A 72 -10.36 -4.07 3.93
C TRP A 72 -9.94 -5.52 3.75
N MET A 73 -8.99 -5.74 2.84
CA MET A 73 -8.29 -7.00 2.75
C MET A 73 -7.38 -7.18 3.98
N ASN A 74 -7.09 -8.43 4.31
CA ASN A 74 -6.26 -8.76 5.47
C ASN A 74 -4.78 -8.87 5.06
N PRO A 75 -3.89 -7.97 5.52
CA PRO A 75 -2.48 -7.99 5.12
C PRO A 75 -1.71 -9.24 5.55
N PHE A 76 -2.23 -10.05 6.47
CA PHE A 76 -1.63 -11.34 6.86
C PHE A 76 -1.87 -12.46 5.84
N GLN A 77 -2.79 -12.27 4.88
CA GLN A 77 -3.18 -13.31 3.93
C GLN A 77 -2.24 -13.34 2.71
N LYS A 78 -1.51 -14.45 2.55
CA LYS A 78 -0.60 -14.62 1.41
C LYS A 78 -1.32 -14.64 0.06
N GLY A 79 -2.56 -15.11 -0.01
CA GLY A 79 -3.35 -15.04 -1.23
C GLY A 79 -3.60 -13.62 -1.74
N LEU A 80 -3.67 -12.62 -0.83
CA LEU A 80 -3.68 -11.21 -1.18
C LEU A 80 -2.35 -10.78 -1.80
N TRP A 81 -1.22 -11.23 -1.23
CA TRP A 81 0.12 -10.92 -1.75
C TRP A 81 0.32 -11.46 -3.16
N GLU A 82 0.00 -12.74 -3.36
CA GLU A 82 0.10 -13.45 -4.64
C GLU A 82 -0.70 -12.76 -5.74
N TYR A 83 -1.94 -12.35 -5.43
CA TYR A 83 -2.79 -11.63 -6.37
C TYR A 83 -2.20 -10.29 -6.79
N ASN A 84 -1.80 -9.45 -5.82
CA ASN A 84 -1.24 -8.14 -6.11
C ASN A 84 0.09 -8.23 -6.87
N VAL A 85 0.94 -9.18 -6.51
CA VAL A 85 2.22 -9.39 -7.19
C VAL A 85 2.03 -9.95 -8.60
N ALA A 86 1.03 -10.81 -8.83
CA ALA A 86 0.70 -11.25 -10.18
C ALA A 86 0.28 -10.09 -11.09
N VAL A 87 -0.55 -9.16 -10.58
CA VAL A 87 -0.92 -7.93 -11.31
C VAL A 87 0.30 -7.04 -11.54
N ALA A 88 1.16 -6.88 -10.53
CA ALA A 88 2.39 -6.08 -10.65
C ALA A 88 3.35 -6.62 -11.70
N ARG A 89 3.55 -7.94 -11.72
CA ARG A 89 4.39 -8.61 -12.73
C ARG A 89 3.86 -8.35 -14.14
N GLU A 90 2.55 -8.52 -14.35
CA GLU A 90 1.94 -8.28 -15.65
C GLU A 90 2.17 -6.84 -16.15
N VAL A 91 1.94 -5.83 -15.31
CA VAL A 91 2.14 -4.44 -15.72
C VAL A 91 3.61 -4.07 -15.91
N ALA A 92 4.52 -4.68 -15.15
CA ALA A 92 5.96 -4.55 -15.35
C ALA A 92 6.39 -5.15 -16.71
N GLU A 93 5.89 -6.34 -17.06
CA GLU A 93 6.12 -6.99 -18.36
C GLU A 93 5.51 -6.19 -19.53
N MET A 94 4.48 -5.39 -19.29
CA MET A 94 3.92 -4.45 -20.26
C MET A 94 4.78 -3.20 -20.47
N GLY A 95 5.83 -2.96 -19.65
CA GLY A 95 6.76 -1.86 -19.84
C GLY A 95 6.68 -0.74 -18.79
N PHE A 96 5.96 -0.92 -17.69
CA PHE A 96 6.06 0.03 -16.57
C PHE A 96 7.41 -0.15 -15.86
N PRO A 97 8.22 0.92 -15.73
CA PRO A 97 9.52 0.85 -15.08
C PRO A 97 9.43 0.90 -13.54
N GLU A 98 8.23 1.15 -12.99
CA GLU A 98 8.04 1.30 -11.55
C GLU A 98 6.64 0.83 -11.11
N ILE A 99 6.62 0.06 -10.01
CA ILE A 99 5.40 -0.30 -9.28
C ILE A 99 5.38 0.50 -7.99
N GLN A 100 4.32 1.28 -7.81
CA GLN A 100 4.07 2.05 -6.59
C GLN A 100 2.98 1.34 -5.77
N TRP A 101 3.40 0.75 -4.64
CA TRP A 101 2.51 0.10 -3.71
C TRP A 101 1.83 1.11 -2.80
N ASP A 102 0.51 1.23 -2.92
CA ASP A 102 -0.28 2.09 -2.05
C ASP A 102 -1.26 1.28 -1.21
N TYR A 103 -1.72 1.87 -0.11
CA TYR A 103 -2.54 1.19 0.89
C TYR A 103 -1.91 -0.12 1.40
N ILE A 104 -0.60 -0.15 1.53
CA ILE A 104 0.16 -1.24 2.17
C ILE A 104 0.21 -1.02 3.69
N ARG A 105 -0.95 -1.08 4.32
CA ARG A 105 -1.12 -0.78 5.75
C ARG A 105 -2.39 -1.40 6.32
N PHE A 106 -2.47 -1.46 7.63
CA PHE A 106 -3.71 -1.76 8.32
C PHE A 106 -4.67 -0.55 8.32
N PRO A 107 -5.97 -0.76 8.54
CA PRO A 107 -6.93 0.33 8.64
C PRO A 107 -6.53 1.38 9.67
N ASP A 108 -6.70 2.66 9.33
CA ASP A 108 -6.68 3.76 10.29
C ASP A 108 -8.10 3.94 10.84
N ALA A 109 -8.43 3.14 11.84
CA ALA A 109 -9.75 3.05 12.42
C ALA A 109 -9.69 3.21 13.95
N PRO A 110 -10.75 3.72 14.59
CA PRO A 110 -10.82 3.82 16.04
C PRO A 110 -10.79 2.43 16.70
N GLU A 111 -10.33 2.38 17.95
CA GLU A 111 -10.23 1.14 18.71
C GLU A 111 -11.58 0.40 18.82
N SER A 112 -12.69 1.14 18.90
CA SER A 112 -14.04 0.59 18.89
C SER A 112 -14.36 -0.26 17.65
N ASP A 113 -13.86 0.17 16.49
CA ASP A 113 -14.00 -0.60 15.24
C ASP A 113 -13.12 -1.84 15.27
N TYR A 114 -11.87 -1.68 15.73
CA TYR A 114 -10.94 -2.79 15.87
C TYR A 114 -11.40 -3.88 16.86
N ALA A 115 -12.21 -3.54 17.86
CA ALA A 115 -12.75 -4.53 18.80
C ALA A 115 -13.57 -5.64 18.13
N ARG A 116 -14.08 -5.40 16.90
CA ARG A 116 -14.81 -6.38 16.09
C ARG A 116 -13.95 -7.04 15.02
N ALA A 117 -12.77 -6.50 14.73
CA ALA A 117 -11.92 -7.00 13.65
C ALA A 117 -11.15 -8.26 14.07
N VAL A 118 -11.24 -9.29 13.24
CA VAL A 118 -10.47 -10.53 13.37
C VAL A 118 -9.54 -10.65 12.17
N PHE A 119 -8.30 -11.03 12.44
CA PHE A 119 -7.25 -11.16 11.44
C PHE A 119 -6.77 -12.61 11.34
N PRO A 120 -7.45 -13.48 10.59
CA PRO A 120 -6.99 -14.86 10.39
C PRO A 120 -5.59 -14.90 9.80
N GLY A 121 -4.73 -15.79 10.31
CA GLY A 121 -3.35 -15.90 9.84
C GLY A 121 -2.37 -14.92 10.50
N SER A 122 -2.81 -14.19 11.54
CA SER A 122 -1.95 -13.25 12.27
C SER A 122 -1.12 -13.91 13.40
N GLU A 123 -1.30 -15.20 13.64
CA GLU A 123 -0.70 -15.89 14.78
C GLU A 123 0.83 -15.81 14.77
N GLY A 124 1.38 -15.13 15.78
CA GLY A 124 2.83 -14.97 15.94
C GLY A 124 3.48 -13.93 15.01
N MET A 125 2.70 -13.15 14.25
CA MET A 125 3.19 -12.10 13.36
C MET A 125 2.64 -10.74 13.79
N SER A 126 3.50 -9.75 13.94
CA SER A 126 3.09 -8.35 14.11
C SER A 126 2.60 -7.72 12.81
N ARG A 127 1.89 -6.60 12.91
CA ARG A 127 1.46 -5.83 11.73
C ARG A 127 2.63 -5.36 10.86
N SER A 128 3.71 -4.91 11.48
CA SER A 128 4.89 -4.46 10.74
C SER A 128 5.63 -5.62 10.06
N GLU A 129 5.63 -6.81 10.65
CA GLU A 129 6.17 -8.02 9.99
C GLU A 129 5.31 -8.43 8.79
N ALA A 130 3.98 -8.29 8.85
CA ALA A 130 3.10 -8.58 7.72
C ALA A 130 3.36 -7.62 6.54
N ILE A 131 3.47 -6.31 6.81
CA ILE A 131 3.75 -5.31 5.76
C ILE A 131 5.15 -5.53 5.18
N ARG A 132 6.18 -5.73 6.02
CA ARG A 132 7.51 -6.11 5.55
C ARG A 132 7.47 -7.39 4.70
N GLY A 133 6.74 -8.39 5.17
CA GLY A 133 6.62 -9.69 4.48
C GLY A 133 6.03 -9.55 3.08
N PHE A 134 4.99 -8.72 2.92
CA PHE A 134 4.45 -8.39 1.60
C PHE A 134 5.48 -7.72 0.70
N LEU A 135 6.15 -6.67 1.18
CA LEU A 135 7.12 -5.91 0.38
C LEU A 135 8.33 -6.77 -0.01
N ALA A 136 8.86 -7.58 0.92
CA ALA A 136 9.94 -8.51 0.63
C ALA A 136 9.53 -9.58 -0.40
N TYR A 137 8.32 -10.14 -0.26
CA TYR A 137 7.77 -11.07 -1.23
C TYR A 137 7.60 -10.42 -2.62
N ALA A 138 7.13 -9.18 -2.67
CA ALA A 138 7.00 -8.44 -3.93
C ALA A 138 8.36 -8.19 -4.58
N GLN A 139 9.34 -7.73 -3.80
CA GLN A 139 10.70 -7.48 -4.28
C GLN A 139 11.35 -8.77 -4.84
N GLU A 140 11.27 -9.88 -4.10
CA GLU A 140 11.79 -11.17 -4.55
C GLU A 140 11.09 -11.66 -5.84
N SER A 141 9.76 -11.55 -5.87
CA SER A 141 8.96 -12.00 -7.00
C SER A 141 9.15 -11.19 -8.29
N LEU A 142 9.61 -9.95 -8.19
CA LEU A 142 9.85 -9.05 -9.32
C LEU A 142 11.35 -8.89 -9.66
N ALA A 143 12.25 -9.60 -8.94
CA ALA A 143 13.70 -9.41 -9.06
C ALA A 143 14.29 -9.74 -10.44
N ASP A 144 13.59 -10.52 -11.25
CA ASP A 144 13.96 -10.87 -12.63
C ASP A 144 13.55 -9.80 -13.67
N LEU A 145 12.76 -8.80 -13.26
CA LEU A 145 12.26 -7.73 -14.11
C LEU A 145 13.00 -6.41 -13.84
N PRO A 146 13.22 -5.57 -14.86
CA PRO A 146 13.86 -4.26 -14.70
C PRO A 146 12.86 -3.22 -14.18
N VAL A 147 12.22 -3.49 -13.04
CA VAL A 147 11.19 -2.65 -12.45
C VAL A 147 11.57 -2.24 -11.03
N ARG A 148 11.31 -0.99 -10.67
CA ARG A 148 11.47 -0.51 -9.29
C ARG A 148 10.24 -0.83 -8.45
N SER A 149 10.46 -1.14 -7.18
CA SER A 149 9.42 -1.34 -6.17
C SER A 149 9.41 -0.15 -5.21
N THR A 150 8.35 0.65 -5.24
CA THR A 150 8.23 1.86 -4.39
C THR A 150 7.00 1.76 -3.50
N ALA A 151 7.02 2.42 -2.35
CA ALA A 151 6.00 2.22 -1.31
C ALA A 151 5.48 3.53 -0.74
N ASP A 152 4.17 3.77 -0.85
CA ASP A 152 3.48 4.88 -0.18
C ASP A 152 3.30 4.58 1.31
N VAL A 153 3.82 5.44 2.16
CA VAL A 153 3.73 5.29 3.61
C VAL A 153 3.24 6.58 4.27
N PHE A 154 2.62 6.47 5.43
CA PHE A 154 2.20 7.66 6.16
C PHE A 154 3.41 8.51 6.53
N GLY A 155 3.29 9.84 6.34
CA GLY A 155 4.36 10.79 6.60
C GLY A 155 4.89 10.73 8.03
N VAL A 156 4.02 10.44 9.01
CA VAL A 156 4.41 10.31 10.42
C VAL A 156 5.37 9.15 10.69
N THR A 157 5.42 8.14 9.83
CA THR A 157 6.35 7.00 9.96
C THR A 157 7.81 7.44 9.92
N THR A 158 8.11 8.53 9.25
CA THR A 158 9.47 9.10 9.16
C THR A 158 10.02 9.54 10.51
N SER A 159 9.15 9.98 11.43
CA SER A 159 9.53 10.58 12.72
C SER A 159 9.18 9.71 13.93
N PHE A 160 8.21 8.80 13.80
CA PHE A 160 7.82 7.90 14.89
C PHE A 160 8.68 6.64 14.91
N ARG A 161 9.21 6.28 16.09
CA ARG A 161 10.08 5.11 16.29
C ARG A 161 9.31 3.84 16.68
N ARG A 162 8.00 3.82 16.48
CA ARG A 162 7.12 2.68 16.73
C ARG A 162 5.98 2.70 15.73
N ASP A 163 5.46 1.54 15.41
CA ASP A 163 4.22 1.43 14.65
C ASP A 163 3.07 2.07 15.42
N ILE A 164 2.31 2.92 14.75
CA ILE A 164 1.12 3.59 15.28
C ILE A 164 -0.17 2.79 14.99
N GLY A 165 -0.03 1.50 14.71
CA GLY A 165 -1.13 0.59 14.43
C GLY A 165 -1.39 0.32 12.95
N LEU A 166 -0.59 0.91 12.05
CA LEU A 166 -0.72 0.77 10.60
C LEU A 166 0.12 -0.37 10.01
N GLY A 167 1.04 -0.95 10.79
CA GLY A 167 2.04 -1.89 10.29
C GLY A 167 3.20 -1.20 9.55
N GLN A 168 3.25 0.12 9.59
CA GLN A 168 4.29 0.91 8.92
C GLN A 168 5.31 1.42 9.95
N LEU A 169 6.35 0.63 10.17
CA LEU A 169 7.52 1.01 10.96
C LEU A 169 8.69 1.23 9.99
N TRP A 170 9.28 2.43 9.97
CA TRP A 170 10.29 2.84 8.97
C TRP A 170 11.41 1.82 8.83
N GLU A 171 12.03 1.43 9.93
CA GLU A 171 13.15 0.49 9.98
C GLU A 171 12.77 -0.95 9.58
N SER A 172 11.47 -1.27 9.55
CA SER A 172 11.03 -2.62 9.19
C SER A 172 10.90 -2.84 7.68
N PHE A 173 10.80 -1.79 6.86
CA PHE A 173 10.57 -1.96 5.43
C PHE A 173 11.54 -1.22 4.51
N ILE A 174 12.31 -0.25 5.03
CA ILE A 174 13.16 0.61 4.18
C ILE A 174 14.23 -0.14 3.39
N ASP A 175 14.62 -1.32 3.85
CA ASP A 175 15.60 -2.19 3.20
C ASP A 175 14.99 -3.17 2.17
N VAL A 176 13.66 -3.18 2.02
CA VAL A 176 12.92 -4.07 1.09
C VAL A 176 12.10 -3.30 0.05
N VAL A 177 12.43 -2.03 -0.16
CA VAL A 177 11.87 -1.20 -1.24
C VAL A 177 13.00 -0.38 -1.88
N ASP A 178 12.87 -0.07 -3.17
CA ASP A 178 13.84 0.80 -3.85
C ASP A 178 13.68 2.26 -3.44
N VAL A 179 12.43 2.70 -3.19
CA VAL A 179 12.11 4.06 -2.74
C VAL A 179 10.92 4.02 -1.78
N ALA A 180 11.06 4.64 -0.63
CA ALA A 180 9.94 4.96 0.24
C ALA A 180 9.38 6.34 -0.12
N LEU A 181 8.05 6.43 -0.23
CA LEU A 181 7.31 7.63 -0.63
C LEU A 181 6.44 8.11 0.56
N PRO A 182 7.02 8.83 1.53
CA PRO A 182 6.26 9.29 2.68
C PRO A 182 5.27 10.39 2.30
N MET A 183 4.01 10.19 2.61
CA MET A 183 2.92 11.13 2.39
C MET A 183 2.96 12.24 3.45
N VAL A 184 3.89 13.16 3.29
CA VAL A 184 4.18 14.25 4.25
C VAL A 184 3.24 15.45 4.06
N TYR A 185 1.94 15.20 4.14
CA TYR A 185 0.92 16.24 4.06
C TYR A 185 0.84 17.01 5.39
N PRO A 186 1.14 18.33 5.46
CA PRO A 186 1.13 19.08 6.72
C PRO A 186 -0.19 19.01 7.49
N SER A 187 -1.32 18.92 6.77
CA SER A 187 -2.67 18.78 7.33
C SER A 187 -2.93 17.42 8.04
N HIS A 188 -2.05 16.45 7.90
CA HIS A 188 -2.16 15.12 8.52
C HIS A 188 -1.31 14.97 9.79
N TYR A 189 -0.57 16.02 10.15
CA TYR A 189 0.21 16.05 11.40
C TYR A 189 -0.60 16.66 12.52
N TRP A 190 -0.46 16.10 13.71
CA TRP A 190 -1.15 16.58 14.91
C TRP A 190 -0.60 17.94 15.37
N GLU A 191 -1.41 18.68 16.10
CA GLU A 191 -1.00 19.86 16.84
C GLU A 191 0.26 19.58 17.68
N GLY A 192 1.24 20.46 17.62
CA GLY A 192 2.53 20.29 18.30
C GLY A 192 3.58 19.50 17.51
N SER A 193 3.24 18.86 16.39
CA SER A 193 4.20 18.16 15.58
C SER A 193 5.33 19.09 15.12
N PHE A 194 6.57 18.64 15.26
CA PHE A 194 7.78 19.42 14.96
C PHE A 194 7.86 20.78 15.70
N GLY A 195 7.10 20.96 16.78
CA GLY A 195 7.04 22.19 17.58
C GLY A 195 6.05 23.24 17.08
N TYR A 196 5.23 22.92 16.08
CA TYR A 196 4.22 23.84 15.53
C TYR A 196 2.83 23.51 16.07
N SER A 197 2.14 24.51 16.66
CA SER A 197 0.74 24.35 17.11
C SER A 197 -0.21 24.11 15.95
N GLU A 198 0.10 24.62 14.78
CA GLU A 198 -0.68 24.44 13.55
C GLU A 198 0.26 24.02 12.40
N PRO A 199 0.61 22.72 12.28
CA PRO A 199 1.55 22.24 11.26
C PRO A 199 1.17 22.64 9.84
N ASN A 200 -0.13 22.70 9.54
CA ASN A 200 -0.63 23.07 8.21
C ASN A 200 -0.29 24.52 7.80
N ALA A 201 -0.02 25.40 8.75
CA ALA A 201 0.44 26.77 8.50
C ALA A 201 1.95 26.84 8.14
N TYR A 202 2.70 25.75 8.35
CA TYR A 202 4.15 25.68 8.16
C TYR A 202 4.55 24.54 7.23
N PRO A 203 4.03 24.51 5.98
CA PRO A 203 4.19 23.34 5.09
C PRO A 203 5.64 23.04 4.74
N TYR A 204 6.46 24.05 4.49
CA TYR A 204 7.88 23.88 4.19
C TYR A 204 8.65 23.23 5.36
N GLU A 205 8.47 23.76 6.55
CA GLU A 205 9.17 23.31 7.76
C GLU A 205 8.76 21.88 8.14
N VAL A 206 7.47 21.56 8.04
CA VAL A 206 6.94 20.22 8.33
C VAL A 206 7.48 19.19 7.34
N VAL A 207 7.38 19.47 6.03
CA VAL A 207 7.90 18.57 4.99
C VAL A 207 9.42 18.38 5.15
N ARG A 208 10.17 19.48 5.35
CA ARG A 208 11.61 19.42 5.57
C ARG A 208 11.99 18.61 6.80
N ALA A 209 11.28 18.78 7.91
CA ALA A 209 11.57 18.06 9.16
C ALA A 209 11.31 16.56 8.98
N ALA A 210 10.16 16.18 8.40
CA ALA A 210 9.81 14.79 8.14
C ALA A 210 10.83 14.09 7.22
N LEU A 211 11.21 14.73 6.11
CA LEU A 211 12.20 14.16 5.18
C LEU A 211 13.60 14.08 5.79
N ARG A 212 13.98 15.05 6.61
CA ARG A 212 15.24 14.98 7.37
C ARG A 212 15.24 13.80 8.34
N ASP A 213 14.15 13.58 9.06
CA ASP A 213 14.02 12.46 9.99
C ASP A 213 14.08 11.12 9.22
N ALA A 214 13.46 11.02 8.06
CA ALA A 214 13.57 9.86 7.17
C ALA A 214 15.03 9.56 6.81
N LEU A 215 15.76 10.57 6.28
CA LEU A 215 17.15 10.43 5.88
C LEU A 215 18.10 10.03 7.03
N LEU A 216 17.79 10.43 8.26
CA LEU A 216 18.60 10.06 9.44
C LEU A 216 18.34 8.61 9.91
N ARG A 217 17.28 7.97 9.41
CA ARG A 217 16.82 6.63 9.78
C ARG A 217 16.99 5.60 8.66
N SER A 218 17.34 6.03 7.46
CA SER A 218 17.73 5.20 6.33
C SER A 218 19.25 4.96 6.35
#